data_52cca35015f121e4efa7e17c85f4c26c
#
_entry.id   52cca35015f121e4efa7e17c85f4c26c
#
_cell.length_a   1.000
_cell.length_b   1.000
_cell.length_c   1.000
_cell.angle_alpha   90.00
_cell.angle_beta   90.00
_cell.angle_gamma   90.00
#
_symmetry.space_group_name_H-M   'P 1'
#
loop_
_entity.id
_entity.type
_entity.pdbx_description
1 polymer ?
#
loop_
_entity_poly.entity_id
_entity_poly.type
_entity_poly.pdbx_seq_one_letter_code
_entity_poly.pdbx_strand_id
1 'polypeptide(L)'
;MYKIMTPGPTQVAENVRLARSMECTNPDLDEDFVEFYKETCEKISTLLHTSNETLILSGEGILGLEAAIASMTEPGDKVLVLDNGIYGKGFADFVSMYGGRPELYTRDYQNTLDVKELEAFLADNHDYKYATVVHGDTPSGMLNDVAAICPLLKKYGILTVVDSVSASFGEPLNIDACQIDIMCGGSQKVVSAPPGLTFVVVSDDAKKSMADRKTPIASFYANLTTFAHYYEEKWFPYTMPISDIYGLRTAIDNIAADPAILSRHAKIASASSKSHHRRRPEPLPAQRIFQYSYCF
;
A
#
# COMPACT_ATOMS: atom_id res chain seq x y z
N MET A 1 -29.50 -3.35 -9.03
CA MET A 1 -28.28 -3.15 -8.23
C MET A 1 -27.58 -1.92 -8.77
N TYR A 2 -27.18 -0.96 -7.92
CA TYR A 2 -26.40 0.21 -8.35
C TYR A 2 -25.01 -0.23 -8.79
N LYS A 3 -24.50 0.36 -9.87
CA LYS A 3 -23.09 0.22 -10.26
C LYS A 3 -22.27 1.31 -9.57
N ILE A 4 -21.23 0.91 -8.87
CA ILE A 4 -20.29 1.84 -8.23
C ILE A 4 -19.27 2.25 -9.29
N MET A 5 -19.22 3.56 -9.57
CA MET A 5 -18.35 4.14 -10.60
C MET A 5 -17.33 5.11 -9.96
N THR A 6 -16.86 4.78 -8.77
CA THR A 6 -15.84 5.56 -8.03
C THR A 6 -14.49 4.84 -8.07
N PRO A 7 -13.36 5.56 -7.99
CA PRO A 7 -12.03 4.94 -7.96
C PRO A 7 -11.75 4.15 -6.66
N GLY A 8 -12.60 4.29 -5.68
CA GLY A 8 -12.61 3.57 -4.41
C GLY A 8 -13.53 4.26 -3.39
N PRO A 9 -14.27 3.47 -2.61
CA PRO A 9 -14.44 2.01 -2.68
C PRO A 9 -15.00 1.53 -4.03
N THR A 10 -14.55 0.36 -4.47
CA THR A 10 -14.95 -0.25 -5.74
C THR A 10 -16.14 -1.20 -5.57
N GLN A 11 -16.69 -1.70 -6.68
CA GLN A 11 -17.76 -2.69 -6.65
C GLN A 11 -17.27 -4.01 -6.05
N VAL A 12 -17.97 -4.50 -5.03
CA VAL A 12 -17.69 -5.80 -4.40
C VAL A 12 -18.40 -6.92 -5.13
N ALA A 13 -17.68 -7.97 -5.50
CA ALA A 13 -18.23 -9.15 -6.17
C ALA A 13 -19.21 -9.92 -5.25
N GLU A 14 -20.14 -10.67 -5.84
CA GLU A 14 -21.17 -11.39 -5.09
C GLU A 14 -20.58 -12.48 -4.19
N ASN A 15 -19.63 -13.28 -4.71
CA ASN A 15 -18.96 -14.32 -3.94
C ASN A 15 -18.20 -13.74 -2.73
N VAL A 16 -17.63 -12.55 -2.86
CA VAL A 16 -16.95 -11.85 -1.75
C VAL A 16 -17.96 -11.45 -0.67
N ARG A 17 -19.16 -10.96 -1.08
CA ARG A 17 -20.22 -10.62 -0.12
C ARG A 17 -20.77 -11.87 0.57
N LEU A 18 -20.92 -12.98 -0.15
CA LEU A 18 -21.39 -14.25 0.39
C LEU A 18 -20.38 -14.87 1.36
N ALA A 19 -19.07 -14.79 1.07
CA ALA A 19 -18.03 -15.27 1.96
C ALA A 19 -18.09 -14.58 3.34
N ARG A 20 -18.44 -13.29 3.38
CA ARG A 20 -18.62 -12.55 4.64
C ARG A 20 -19.83 -12.99 5.50
N SER A 21 -20.72 -13.77 4.94
CA SER A 21 -21.87 -14.34 5.66
C SER A 21 -21.63 -15.76 6.16
N MET A 22 -20.41 -16.28 5.99
CA MET A 22 -20.04 -17.58 6.56
C MET A 22 -20.03 -17.50 8.09
N GLU A 23 -20.27 -18.65 8.72
CA GLU A 23 -20.23 -18.77 10.17
C GLU A 23 -18.82 -18.38 10.70
N CYS A 24 -18.81 -17.55 11.73
CA CYS A 24 -17.58 -17.07 12.37
C CYS A 24 -17.43 -17.76 13.72
N THR A 25 -16.17 -18.09 14.03
CA THR A 25 -15.75 -18.59 15.34
C THR A 25 -15.16 -17.45 16.19
N ASN A 26 -14.56 -17.78 17.33
CA ASN A 26 -13.81 -16.81 18.12
C ASN A 26 -12.34 -16.81 17.64
N PRO A 27 -11.84 -15.71 17.03
CA PRO A 27 -10.51 -15.68 16.46
C PRO A 27 -9.38 -15.84 17.50
N ASP A 28 -9.68 -15.58 18.76
CA ASP A 28 -8.71 -15.69 19.86
C ASP A 28 -8.56 -17.12 20.38
N LEU A 29 -9.44 -18.04 19.95
CA LEU A 29 -9.48 -19.44 20.38
C LEU A 29 -9.43 -20.45 19.23
N ASP A 30 -9.60 -20.00 18.00
CA ASP A 30 -9.68 -20.83 16.82
C ASP A 30 -8.33 -20.89 16.10
N GLU A 31 -7.58 -21.97 16.32
CA GLU A 31 -6.28 -22.17 15.67
C GLU A 31 -6.41 -22.31 14.14
N ASP A 32 -7.53 -22.85 13.64
CA ASP A 32 -7.78 -22.96 12.18
C ASP A 32 -7.90 -21.57 11.55
N PHE A 33 -8.43 -20.58 12.30
CA PHE A 33 -8.45 -19.21 11.84
C PHE A 33 -7.06 -18.58 11.77
N VAL A 34 -6.18 -18.90 12.71
CA VAL A 34 -4.77 -18.42 12.67
C VAL A 34 -4.08 -18.92 11.42
N GLU A 35 -4.29 -20.20 11.07
CA GLU A 35 -3.74 -20.79 9.84
C GLU A 35 -4.36 -20.11 8.59
N PHE A 36 -5.67 -19.94 8.56
CA PHE A 36 -6.37 -19.27 7.47
C PHE A 36 -5.88 -17.83 7.25
N TYR A 37 -5.63 -17.09 8.33
CA TYR A 37 -5.06 -15.74 8.28
C TYR A 37 -3.66 -15.77 7.66
N LYS A 38 -2.79 -16.64 8.15
CA LYS A 38 -1.42 -16.83 7.65
C LYS A 38 -1.42 -17.17 6.15
N GLU A 39 -2.19 -18.17 5.74
CA GLU A 39 -2.31 -18.54 4.32
C GLU A 39 -2.82 -17.38 3.46
N THR A 40 -3.70 -16.53 4.00
CA THR A 40 -4.20 -15.35 3.29
C THR A 40 -3.09 -14.33 3.11
N CYS A 41 -2.27 -14.09 4.13
CA CYS A 41 -1.08 -13.24 4.06
C CYS A 41 -0.05 -13.76 3.05
N GLU A 42 0.26 -15.05 3.09
CA GLU A 42 1.21 -15.71 2.16
C GLU A 42 0.73 -15.63 0.70
N LYS A 43 -0.58 -15.75 0.48
CA LYS A 43 -1.17 -15.59 -0.85
C LYS A 43 -1.02 -14.16 -1.38
N ILE A 44 -1.20 -13.16 -0.53
CA ILE A 44 -0.96 -11.75 -0.88
C ILE A 44 0.51 -11.55 -1.22
N SER A 45 1.45 -12.05 -0.39
CA SER A 45 2.90 -11.97 -0.65
C SER A 45 3.26 -12.61 -2.00
N THR A 46 2.72 -13.79 -2.30
CA THR A 46 2.94 -14.50 -3.57
C THR A 46 2.49 -13.67 -4.77
N LEU A 47 1.31 -13.08 -4.71
CA LEU A 47 0.77 -12.26 -5.80
C LEU A 47 1.52 -10.92 -5.97
N LEU A 48 2.16 -10.43 -4.94
CA LEU A 48 3.01 -9.23 -4.95
C LEU A 48 4.48 -9.53 -5.23
N HIS A 49 4.80 -10.80 -5.53
CA HIS A 49 6.14 -11.29 -5.85
C HIS A 49 7.16 -10.92 -4.76
N THR A 50 6.89 -11.33 -3.52
CA THR A 50 7.77 -11.10 -2.40
C THR A 50 7.86 -12.30 -1.46
N SER A 51 9.03 -12.46 -0.83
CA SER A 51 9.27 -13.35 0.29
C SER A 51 9.05 -12.66 1.64
N ASN A 52 8.82 -11.37 1.66
CA ASN A 52 8.57 -10.58 2.86
C ASN A 52 7.21 -10.94 3.48
N GLU A 53 7.12 -10.75 4.79
CA GLU A 53 5.90 -11.00 5.54
C GLU A 53 4.81 -9.98 5.20
N THR A 54 3.60 -10.49 4.99
CA THR A 54 2.39 -9.67 4.89
C THR A 54 1.60 -9.75 6.20
N LEU A 55 1.12 -8.62 6.67
CA LEU A 55 0.20 -8.49 7.81
C LEU A 55 -1.12 -7.89 7.33
N ILE A 56 -2.25 -8.38 7.88
CA ILE A 56 -3.58 -7.81 7.64
C ILE A 56 -4.04 -7.14 8.92
N LEU A 57 -4.36 -5.83 8.86
CA LEU A 57 -4.80 -5.06 10.01
C LEU A 57 -6.28 -4.67 9.86
N SER A 58 -6.94 -4.53 11.00
CA SER A 58 -8.35 -4.13 11.10
C SER A 58 -8.50 -2.62 10.97
N GLY A 59 -8.63 -2.14 9.74
CA GLY A 59 -8.77 -0.74 9.34
C GLY A 59 -8.50 -0.61 7.85
N GLU A 60 -8.98 0.46 7.21
CA GLU A 60 -8.75 0.65 5.78
C GLU A 60 -7.31 1.17 5.49
N GLY A 61 -6.98 1.42 4.20
CA GLY A 61 -5.62 1.73 3.76
C GLY A 61 -4.87 2.77 4.59
N ILE A 62 -5.56 3.80 5.12
CA ILE A 62 -4.94 4.84 5.96
C ILE A 62 -4.34 4.24 7.23
N LEU A 63 -5.00 3.25 7.85
CA LEU A 63 -4.41 2.60 9.03
C LEU A 63 -3.08 1.92 8.69
N GLY A 64 -2.97 1.27 7.53
CA GLY A 64 -1.70 0.66 7.10
C GLY A 64 -0.59 1.69 6.92
N LEU A 65 -0.91 2.84 6.29
CA LEU A 65 0.03 3.93 6.11
C LEU A 65 0.46 4.52 7.46
N GLU A 66 -0.49 4.79 8.35
CA GLU A 66 -0.20 5.29 9.69
C GLU A 66 0.63 4.27 10.49
N ALA A 67 0.29 2.97 10.43
CA ALA A 67 1.02 1.92 11.13
C ALA A 67 2.47 1.81 10.65
N ALA A 68 2.72 1.94 9.35
CA ALA A 68 4.07 1.99 8.81
C ALA A 68 4.86 3.18 9.39
N ILE A 69 4.27 4.38 9.36
CA ILE A 69 4.91 5.59 9.87
C ILE A 69 5.12 5.53 11.39
N ALA A 70 4.10 5.13 12.16
CA ALA A 70 4.20 4.99 13.62
C ALA A 70 5.30 4.01 14.02
N SER A 71 5.40 2.88 13.29
CA SER A 71 6.38 1.83 13.58
C SER A 71 7.80 2.22 13.18
N MET A 72 7.97 3.01 12.14
CA MET A 72 9.28 3.42 11.63
C MET A 72 9.83 4.70 12.26
N THR A 73 8.96 5.62 12.74
CA THR A 73 9.37 6.95 13.20
C THR A 73 9.71 6.98 14.67
N GLU A 74 10.84 7.55 15.01
CA GLU A 74 11.20 7.99 16.36
C GLU A 74 11.29 9.51 16.43
N PRO A 75 11.11 10.12 17.62
CA PRO A 75 11.25 11.55 17.78
C PRO A 75 12.60 12.07 17.24
N GLY A 76 12.53 13.00 16.30
CA GLY A 76 13.69 13.61 15.67
C GLY A 76 14.23 12.92 14.42
N ASP A 77 13.70 11.76 14.03
CA ASP A 77 14.06 11.10 12.77
C ASP A 77 13.79 12.01 11.57
N LYS A 78 14.73 12.09 10.66
CA LYS A 78 14.52 12.75 9.37
C LYS A 78 13.87 11.79 8.39
N VAL A 79 12.82 12.24 7.74
CA VAL A 79 12.04 11.45 6.78
C VAL A 79 11.87 12.25 5.49
N LEU A 80 12.25 11.65 4.37
CA LEU A 80 12.01 12.24 3.06
C LEU A 80 10.60 11.92 2.59
N VAL A 81 9.80 12.94 2.33
CA VAL A 81 8.44 12.81 1.82
C VAL A 81 8.42 13.19 0.34
N LEU A 82 8.24 12.21 -0.54
CA LEU A 82 8.11 12.48 -1.97
C LEU A 82 6.70 13.03 -2.26
N ASP A 83 6.64 14.33 -2.48
CA ASP A 83 5.40 15.10 -2.63
C ASP A 83 5.16 15.49 -4.10
N ASN A 84 4.40 14.66 -4.81
CA ASN A 84 3.87 14.99 -6.13
C ASN A 84 2.36 14.69 -6.22
N GLY A 85 1.65 14.76 -5.09
CA GLY A 85 0.21 14.54 -4.97
C GLY A 85 -0.29 14.72 -3.54
N ILE A 86 -1.61 14.77 -3.38
CA ILE A 86 -2.24 15.02 -2.08
C ILE A 86 -1.87 13.94 -1.06
N TYR A 87 -1.86 12.66 -1.47
CA TYR A 87 -1.49 11.56 -0.58
C TYR A 87 0.00 11.56 -0.26
N GLY A 88 0.87 11.91 -1.24
CA GLY A 88 2.30 12.07 -0.98
C GLY A 88 2.56 13.11 0.10
N LYS A 89 2.00 14.31 -0.05
CA LYS A 89 2.12 15.38 0.95
C LYS A 89 1.58 14.97 2.33
N GLY A 90 0.47 14.20 2.36
CA GLY A 90 -0.18 13.79 3.60
C GLY A 90 0.70 12.97 4.55
N PHE A 91 1.73 12.30 4.04
CA PHE A 91 2.68 11.59 4.90
C PHE A 91 3.44 12.50 5.85
N ALA A 92 3.63 13.78 5.51
CA ALA A 92 4.29 14.74 6.39
C ALA A 92 3.54 14.94 7.71
N ASP A 93 2.20 14.87 7.67
CA ASP A 93 1.37 14.99 8.86
C ASP A 93 1.57 13.77 9.78
N PHE A 94 1.55 12.55 9.23
CA PHE A 94 1.82 11.33 10.02
C PHE A 94 3.22 11.36 10.64
N VAL A 95 4.26 11.68 9.84
CA VAL A 95 5.62 11.80 10.35
C VAL A 95 5.72 12.78 11.51
N SER A 96 5.07 13.94 11.38
CA SER A 96 5.05 14.98 12.42
C SER A 96 4.30 14.53 13.67
N MET A 97 3.18 13.81 13.52
CA MET A 97 2.38 13.28 14.64
C MET A 97 3.20 12.32 15.52
N TYR A 98 4.09 11.53 14.92
CA TYR A 98 4.98 10.61 15.65
C TYR A 98 6.33 11.22 16.01
N GLY A 99 6.47 12.55 15.91
CA GLY A 99 7.64 13.30 16.37
C GLY A 99 8.81 13.33 15.40
N GLY A 100 8.66 12.80 14.20
CA GLY A 100 9.66 12.88 13.13
C GLY A 100 9.72 14.28 12.50
N ARG A 101 10.72 14.49 11.67
CA ARG A 101 10.97 15.73 10.91
C ARG A 101 10.82 15.44 9.41
N PRO A 102 9.63 15.66 8.83
CA PRO A 102 9.44 15.45 7.41
C PRO A 102 10.17 16.53 6.61
N GLU A 103 10.86 16.12 5.56
CA GLU A 103 11.40 16.99 4.53
C GLU A 103 10.71 16.68 3.21
N LEU A 104 10.02 17.69 2.63
CA LEU A 104 9.24 17.51 1.43
C LEU A 104 10.11 17.70 0.18
N TYR A 105 10.17 16.67 -0.64
CA TYR A 105 10.66 16.76 -2.01
C TYR A 105 9.47 17.03 -2.92
N THR A 106 9.05 18.31 -2.99
CA THR A 106 7.84 18.73 -3.71
C THR A 106 8.10 18.85 -5.21
N ARG A 107 7.20 18.28 -5.99
CA ARG A 107 7.15 18.38 -7.46
C ARG A 107 5.76 18.76 -7.93
N ASP A 108 5.66 19.18 -9.18
CA ASP A 108 4.37 19.50 -9.81
C ASP A 108 3.44 18.27 -9.79
N TYR A 109 2.22 18.44 -9.30
CA TYR A 109 1.20 17.38 -9.21
C TYR A 109 0.68 16.91 -10.58
N GLN A 110 1.10 17.52 -11.66
CA GLN A 110 0.80 17.09 -13.03
C GLN A 110 1.90 16.21 -13.63
N ASN A 111 2.98 15.96 -12.87
CA ASN A 111 4.14 15.23 -13.33
C ASN A 111 4.47 14.06 -12.40
N THR A 112 4.92 12.94 -13.00
CA THR A 112 5.55 11.86 -12.23
C THR A 112 6.90 12.33 -11.70
N LEU A 113 7.40 11.66 -10.67
CA LEU A 113 8.73 11.94 -10.13
C LEU A 113 9.80 11.59 -11.17
N ASP A 114 10.67 12.54 -11.48
CA ASP A 114 11.83 12.31 -12.33
C ASP A 114 12.97 11.69 -11.49
N VAL A 115 13.36 10.47 -11.84
CA VAL A 115 14.37 9.68 -11.11
C VAL A 115 15.74 10.34 -11.17
N LYS A 116 16.10 11.02 -12.27
CA LYS A 116 17.39 11.70 -12.42
C LYS A 116 17.45 12.96 -11.55
N GLU A 117 16.38 13.73 -11.49
CA GLU A 117 16.29 14.87 -10.59
C GLU A 117 16.33 14.44 -9.13
N LEU A 118 15.64 13.32 -8.79
CA LEU A 118 15.70 12.74 -7.45
C LEU A 118 17.13 12.27 -7.11
N GLU A 119 17.83 11.60 -8.04
CA GLU A 119 19.21 11.16 -7.82
C GLU A 119 20.15 12.37 -7.61
N ALA A 120 20.00 13.43 -8.39
CA ALA A 120 20.77 14.67 -8.21
C ALA A 120 20.52 15.31 -6.84
N PHE A 121 19.27 15.32 -6.37
CA PHE A 121 18.92 15.81 -5.03
C PHE A 121 19.54 14.94 -3.93
N LEU A 122 19.48 13.62 -4.06
CA LEU A 122 19.99 12.67 -3.07
C LEU A 122 21.53 12.67 -2.98
N ALA A 123 22.23 13.08 -4.04
CA ALA A 123 23.68 13.17 -3.99
C ALA A 123 24.18 14.06 -2.84
N ASP A 124 23.46 15.15 -2.54
CA ASP A 124 23.79 16.10 -1.48
C ASP A 124 22.87 15.97 -0.24
N ASN A 125 21.74 15.27 -0.37
CA ASN A 125 20.69 15.20 0.66
C ASN A 125 20.21 13.74 0.84
N HIS A 126 20.92 12.95 1.62
CA HIS A 126 20.61 11.53 1.83
C HIS A 126 20.62 11.07 3.31
N ASP A 127 20.68 11.99 4.25
CA ASP A 127 20.62 11.70 5.69
C ASP A 127 19.15 11.54 6.14
N TYR A 128 18.47 10.51 5.62
CA TYR A 128 17.09 10.18 5.97
C TYR A 128 17.02 8.73 6.45
N LYS A 129 16.19 8.48 7.48
CA LYS A 129 15.94 7.12 7.96
C LYS A 129 15.14 6.30 6.95
N TYR A 130 14.13 6.92 6.38
CA TYR A 130 13.31 6.34 5.32
C TYR A 130 12.69 7.43 4.44
N ALA A 131 12.14 7.02 3.30
CA ALA A 131 11.36 7.88 2.41
C ALA A 131 9.97 7.31 2.20
N THR A 132 8.98 8.18 2.01
CA THR A 132 7.62 7.81 1.64
C THR A 132 7.37 8.06 0.16
N VAL A 133 6.73 7.10 -0.50
CA VAL A 133 6.45 7.13 -1.94
C VAL A 133 5.00 6.72 -2.19
N VAL A 134 4.23 7.51 -2.91
CA VAL A 134 2.92 7.07 -3.41
C VAL A 134 3.10 6.41 -4.78
N HIS A 135 2.71 5.14 -4.91
CA HIS A 135 2.77 4.41 -6.17
C HIS A 135 1.77 4.98 -7.17
N GLY A 136 0.50 5.12 -6.76
CA GLY A 136 -0.55 5.70 -7.59
C GLY A 136 -1.39 6.73 -6.85
N ASP A 137 -1.25 8.02 -7.20
CA ASP A 137 -2.03 9.10 -6.59
C ASP A 137 -3.37 9.27 -7.32
N THR A 138 -4.45 8.80 -6.71
CA THR A 138 -5.79 8.79 -7.31
C THR A 138 -6.29 10.18 -7.72
N PRO A 139 -6.13 11.26 -6.93
CA PRO A 139 -6.63 12.58 -7.32
C PRO A 139 -5.95 13.19 -8.53
N SER A 140 -4.65 13.02 -8.67
CA SER A 140 -3.88 13.53 -9.82
C SER A 140 -3.88 12.55 -11.01
N GLY A 141 -4.12 11.27 -10.76
CA GLY A 141 -4.00 10.19 -11.74
C GLY A 141 -2.55 9.85 -12.08
N MET A 142 -1.57 10.24 -11.26
CA MET A 142 -0.16 9.97 -11.48
C MET A 142 0.23 8.59 -10.98
N LEU A 143 1.05 7.89 -11.78
CA LEU A 143 1.70 6.64 -11.42
C LEU A 143 3.21 6.88 -11.34
N ASN A 144 3.79 6.76 -10.14
CA ASN A 144 5.22 6.88 -9.94
C ASN A 144 5.93 5.55 -10.23
N ASP A 145 7.13 5.64 -10.79
CA ASP A 145 7.97 4.48 -11.12
C ASP A 145 8.70 3.96 -9.86
N VAL A 146 7.96 3.23 -9.01
CA VAL A 146 8.53 2.65 -7.77
C VAL A 146 9.67 1.68 -8.06
N ALA A 147 9.69 1.05 -9.25
CA ALA A 147 10.77 0.15 -9.64
C ALA A 147 12.09 0.86 -9.91
N ALA A 148 12.06 2.14 -10.22
CA ALA A 148 13.26 2.96 -10.35
C ALA A 148 13.55 3.79 -9.09
N ILE A 149 12.51 4.28 -8.41
CA ILE A 149 12.64 5.16 -7.23
C ILE A 149 13.15 4.39 -6.02
N CYS A 150 12.56 3.23 -5.69
CA CYS A 150 12.92 2.52 -4.46
C CYS A 150 14.35 1.97 -4.46
N PRO A 151 14.85 1.34 -5.55
CA PRO A 151 16.26 0.95 -5.61
C PRO A 151 17.22 2.14 -5.54
N LEU A 152 16.83 3.30 -6.09
CA LEU A 152 17.63 4.52 -5.96
C LEU A 152 17.72 4.96 -4.49
N LEU A 153 16.62 5.00 -3.75
CA LEU A 153 16.62 5.32 -2.31
C LEU A 153 17.47 4.33 -1.51
N LYS A 154 17.34 3.02 -1.79
CA LYS A 154 18.17 1.97 -1.15
C LYS A 154 19.66 2.14 -1.42
N LYS A 155 20.07 2.60 -2.61
CA LYS A 155 21.47 2.93 -2.95
C LYS A 155 22.09 3.95 -1.98
N TYR A 156 21.26 4.86 -1.44
CA TYR A 156 21.66 5.86 -0.45
C TYR A 156 21.39 5.42 1.01
N GLY A 157 21.02 4.16 1.24
CA GLY A 157 20.75 3.62 2.58
C GLY A 157 19.43 4.07 3.18
N ILE A 158 18.52 4.62 2.37
CA ILE A 158 17.22 5.12 2.79
C ILE A 158 16.20 3.99 2.65
N LEU A 159 15.51 3.61 3.73
CA LEU A 159 14.42 2.64 3.68
C LEU A 159 13.18 3.25 2.98
N THR A 160 12.28 2.40 2.48
CA THR A 160 11.15 2.84 1.68
C THR A 160 9.82 2.45 2.30
N VAL A 161 8.88 3.39 2.38
CA VAL A 161 7.47 3.16 2.71
C VAL A 161 6.63 3.55 1.51
N VAL A 162 5.99 2.57 0.88
CA VAL A 162 5.25 2.75 -0.37
C VAL A 162 3.74 2.65 -0.12
N ASP A 163 3.01 3.72 -0.42
CA ASP A 163 1.56 3.68 -0.56
C ASP A 163 1.19 3.08 -1.92
N SER A 164 0.78 1.82 -1.90
CA SER A 164 0.23 1.13 -3.08
C SER A 164 -1.27 0.79 -2.89
N VAL A 165 -1.96 1.50 -2.01
CA VAL A 165 -3.39 1.27 -1.71
C VAL A 165 -4.22 1.29 -2.98
N SER A 166 -3.97 2.24 -3.86
CA SER A 166 -4.71 2.36 -5.13
C SER A 166 -4.12 1.53 -6.27
N ALA A 167 -2.83 1.16 -6.22
CA ALA A 167 -2.13 0.56 -7.35
C ALA A 167 -1.94 -0.96 -7.23
N SER A 168 -1.87 -1.51 -6.01
CA SER A 168 -1.65 -2.94 -5.80
C SER A 168 -2.69 -3.79 -6.55
N PHE A 169 -2.19 -4.83 -7.25
CA PHE A 169 -2.92 -5.74 -8.13
C PHE A 169 -3.50 -5.13 -9.42
N GLY A 170 -3.40 -3.82 -9.61
CA GLY A 170 -3.87 -3.16 -10.83
C GLY A 170 -2.78 -2.62 -11.70
N GLU A 171 -1.65 -2.34 -11.11
CA GLU A 171 -0.40 -2.04 -11.79
C GLU A 171 0.61 -3.17 -11.55
N PRO A 172 1.52 -3.44 -12.49
CA PRO A 172 2.59 -4.40 -12.26
C PRO A 172 3.43 -3.99 -11.05
N LEU A 173 3.57 -4.89 -10.08
CA LEU A 173 4.40 -4.68 -8.91
C LEU A 173 5.11 -5.97 -8.53
N ASN A 174 6.42 -5.89 -8.38
CA ASN A 174 7.26 -6.94 -7.80
C ASN A 174 8.04 -6.31 -6.66
N ILE A 175 7.61 -6.58 -5.42
CA ILE A 175 8.13 -5.91 -4.23
C ILE A 175 9.62 -6.21 -4.05
N ASP A 176 10.05 -7.46 -4.22
CA ASP A 176 11.45 -7.85 -4.03
C ASP A 176 12.34 -7.20 -5.10
N ALA A 177 11.93 -7.22 -6.37
CA ALA A 177 12.68 -6.58 -7.45
C ALA A 177 12.73 -5.06 -7.32
N CYS A 178 11.68 -4.44 -6.79
CA CYS A 178 11.62 -3.01 -6.51
C CYS A 178 12.33 -2.62 -5.20
N GLN A 179 12.82 -3.60 -4.41
CA GLN A 179 13.49 -3.37 -3.13
C GLN A 179 12.67 -2.50 -2.15
N ILE A 180 11.37 -2.78 -2.08
CA ILE A 180 10.44 -2.05 -1.20
C ILE A 180 10.53 -2.62 0.21
N ASP A 181 10.74 -1.76 1.22
CA ASP A 181 10.83 -2.19 2.61
C ASP A 181 9.47 -2.31 3.30
N ILE A 182 8.58 -1.35 3.10
CA ILE A 182 7.19 -1.45 3.55
C ILE A 182 6.28 -1.07 2.39
N MET A 183 5.28 -1.92 2.09
CA MET A 183 4.23 -1.61 1.13
C MET A 183 2.87 -1.73 1.79
N CYS A 184 2.04 -0.70 1.65
CA CYS A 184 0.67 -0.68 2.16
C CYS A 184 -0.34 -0.81 1.02
N GLY A 185 -1.31 -1.70 1.20
CA GLY A 185 -2.44 -1.91 0.30
C GLY A 185 -3.78 -1.80 1.04
N GLY A 186 -4.88 -1.81 0.31
CA GLY A 186 -6.21 -1.68 0.89
C GLY A 186 -7.26 -2.58 0.24
N SER A 187 -8.21 -3.09 1.05
CA SER A 187 -9.24 -4.01 0.60
C SER A 187 -10.25 -3.39 -0.38
N GLN A 188 -10.51 -2.07 -0.26
CA GLN A 188 -11.59 -1.36 -0.94
C GLN A 188 -11.23 -0.84 -2.34
N LYS A 189 -10.03 -1.09 -2.82
CA LYS A 189 -9.56 -0.63 -4.14
C LYS A 189 -9.65 -1.79 -5.15
N VAL A 190 -8.57 -2.11 -5.84
CA VAL A 190 -8.53 -3.19 -6.86
C VAL A 190 -8.94 -4.52 -6.30
N VAL A 191 -8.58 -4.80 -5.09
CA VAL A 191 -8.96 -6.03 -4.39
C VAL A 191 -10.48 -6.25 -4.45
N SER A 192 -11.27 -5.17 -4.54
CA SER A 192 -12.74 -5.25 -4.67
C SER A 192 -13.42 -6.03 -3.53
N ALA A 193 -12.83 -5.90 -2.33
CA ALA A 193 -13.44 -6.27 -1.06
C ALA A 193 -14.03 -5.02 -0.37
N PRO A 194 -14.89 -5.15 0.62
CA PRO A 194 -15.39 -4.02 1.39
C PRO A 194 -14.27 -3.25 2.08
N PRO A 195 -14.44 -1.94 2.33
CA PRO A 195 -13.52 -1.19 3.17
C PRO A 195 -13.49 -1.76 4.59
N GLY A 196 -12.34 -1.71 5.26
CA GLY A 196 -12.19 -2.16 6.65
C GLY A 196 -10.93 -2.98 6.92
N LEU A 197 -10.19 -3.37 5.85
CA LEU A 197 -8.92 -4.05 6.00
C LEU A 197 -7.83 -3.36 5.18
N THR A 198 -6.63 -3.32 5.75
CA THR A 198 -5.40 -3.01 5.05
C THR A 198 -4.45 -4.21 5.14
N PHE A 199 -3.59 -4.38 4.16
CA PHE A 199 -2.48 -5.32 4.22
C PHE A 199 -1.16 -4.57 4.05
N VAL A 200 -0.19 -4.97 4.86
CA VAL A 200 1.13 -4.32 4.91
C VAL A 200 2.19 -5.40 4.73
N VAL A 201 3.04 -5.23 3.71
CA VAL A 201 4.22 -6.06 3.49
C VAL A 201 5.39 -5.42 4.19
N VAL A 202 6.19 -6.21 4.94
CA VAL A 202 7.27 -5.70 5.78
C VAL A 202 8.56 -6.49 5.52
N SER A 203 9.62 -5.83 5.06
CA SER A 203 10.94 -6.43 4.84
C SER A 203 11.68 -6.69 6.15
N ASP A 204 12.69 -7.55 6.09
CA ASP A 204 13.57 -7.80 7.24
C ASP A 204 14.36 -6.55 7.64
N ASP A 205 14.73 -5.69 6.69
CA ASP A 205 15.37 -4.40 6.97
C ASP A 205 14.44 -3.48 7.76
N ALA A 206 13.16 -3.42 7.39
CA ALA A 206 12.15 -2.65 8.12
C ALA A 206 11.91 -3.23 9.52
N LYS A 207 11.79 -4.58 9.65
CA LYS A 207 11.67 -5.25 10.96
C LYS A 207 12.85 -4.94 11.85
N LYS A 208 14.06 -5.00 11.30
CA LYS A 208 15.27 -4.63 12.03
C LYS A 208 15.25 -3.17 12.49
N SER A 209 14.88 -2.24 11.61
CA SER A 209 14.76 -0.82 11.96
C SER A 209 13.75 -0.59 13.08
N MET A 210 12.64 -1.33 13.10
CA MET A 210 11.65 -1.29 14.18
C MET A 210 12.19 -1.89 15.47
N ALA A 211 12.95 -2.98 15.41
CA ALA A 211 13.54 -3.64 16.58
C ALA A 211 14.68 -2.79 17.23
N ASP A 212 15.43 -2.06 16.42
CA ASP A 212 16.53 -1.22 16.87
C ASP A 212 16.09 0.11 17.50
N ARG A 213 14.76 0.35 17.59
CA ARG A 213 14.19 1.57 18.20
C ARG A 213 14.60 1.73 19.65
N LYS A 214 14.79 2.96 20.07
CA LYS A 214 15.11 3.37 21.45
C LYS A 214 13.90 3.83 22.22
N THR A 215 12.80 4.16 21.49
CA THR A 215 11.56 4.65 22.09
C THR A 215 10.40 3.70 21.74
N PRO A 216 9.43 3.49 22.65
CA PRO A 216 8.24 2.71 22.34
C PRO A 216 7.46 3.31 21.15
N ILE A 217 6.79 2.46 20.38
CA ILE A 217 5.85 2.92 19.36
C ILE A 217 4.64 3.53 20.07
N ALA A 218 4.31 4.79 19.72
CA ALA A 218 3.27 5.57 20.41
C ALA A 218 1.85 5.22 19.93
N SER A 219 1.61 3.96 19.61
CA SER A 219 0.29 3.44 19.23
C SER A 219 0.23 1.95 19.56
N PHE A 220 -0.96 1.45 19.88
CA PHE A 220 -1.22 0.01 19.99
C PHE A 220 -1.73 -0.55 18.65
N TYR A 221 -2.77 0.04 18.04
CA TYR A 221 -3.34 -0.42 16.78
C TYR A 221 -2.43 -0.15 15.59
N ALA A 222 -1.88 1.06 15.48
CA ALA A 222 -0.94 1.44 14.43
C ALA A 222 0.49 1.03 14.82
N ASN A 223 0.69 -0.27 15.10
CA ASN A 223 1.96 -0.83 15.51
C ASN A 223 2.17 -2.20 14.87
N LEU A 224 3.04 -2.26 13.86
CA LEU A 224 3.31 -3.49 13.11
C LEU A 224 4.01 -4.55 13.94
N THR A 225 4.72 -4.17 15.00
CA THR A 225 5.45 -5.14 15.85
C THR A 225 4.55 -5.95 16.78
N THR A 226 3.29 -5.54 16.96
CA THR A 226 2.34 -6.30 17.80
C THR A 226 1.96 -7.66 17.19
N PHE A 227 2.21 -7.84 15.90
CA PHE A 227 1.96 -9.09 15.16
C PHE A 227 3.18 -10.02 15.13
N ALA A 228 4.33 -9.64 15.71
CA ALA A 228 5.60 -10.35 15.51
C ALA A 228 5.57 -11.85 15.85
N HIS A 229 4.70 -12.27 16.75
CA HIS A 229 4.60 -13.66 17.24
C HIS A 229 3.18 -14.23 17.17
N TYR A 230 2.29 -13.60 16.40
CA TYR A 230 0.87 -14.01 16.38
C TYR A 230 0.70 -15.49 15.99
N TYR A 231 1.53 -15.99 15.09
CA TYR A 231 1.43 -17.34 14.59
C TYR A 231 1.97 -18.38 15.57
N GLU A 232 3.14 -18.13 16.17
CA GLU A 232 3.77 -19.03 17.16
C GLU A 232 2.96 -19.10 18.45
N GLU A 233 2.45 -17.95 18.90
CA GLU A 233 1.68 -17.83 20.13
C GLU A 233 0.19 -18.15 19.92
N LYS A 234 -0.27 -18.31 18.66
CA LYS A 234 -1.69 -18.47 18.30
C LYS A 234 -2.56 -17.38 18.91
N TRP A 235 -2.04 -16.14 18.88
CA TRP A 235 -2.65 -15.01 19.55
C TRP A 235 -2.52 -13.73 18.73
N PHE A 236 -3.66 -13.11 18.42
CA PHE A 236 -3.68 -11.80 17.76
C PHE A 236 -3.63 -10.66 18.78
N PRO A 237 -3.04 -9.49 18.45
CA PRO A 237 -2.95 -8.37 19.37
C PRO A 237 -4.32 -7.77 19.73
N TYR A 238 -5.33 -8.01 18.93
CA TYR A 238 -6.72 -7.61 19.13
C TYR A 238 -7.64 -8.54 18.35
N THR A 239 -8.94 -8.54 18.67
CA THR A 239 -9.93 -9.42 18.04
C THR A 239 -10.03 -9.13 16.53
N MET A 240 -9.71 -10.11 15.73
CA MET A 240 -9.68 -9.98 14.27
C MET A 240 -11.09 -10.07 13.66
N PRO A 241 -11.40 -9.28 12.61
CA PRO A 241 -12.70 -9.29 11.94
C PRO A 241 -12.80 -10.47 10.96
N ILE A 242 -13.10 -11.68 11.47
CA ILE A 242 -13.11 -12.93 10.71
C ILE A 242 -13.89 -12.82 9.40
N SER A 243 -15.14 -12.33 9.45
CA SER A 243 -15.98 -12.23 8.25
C SER A 243 -15.39 -11.33 7.17
N ASP A 244 -14.70 -10.25 7.57
CA ASP A 244 -14.03 -9.36 6.62
C ASP A 244 -12.80 -10.02 6.00
N ILE A 245 -12.07 -10.83 6.77
CA ILE A 245 -10.91 -11.60 6.29
C ILE A 245 -11.36 -12.72 5.35
N TYR A 246 -12.50 -13.38 5.59
CA TYR A 246 -13.10 -14.31 4.64
C TYR A 246 -13.43 -13.63 3.30
N GLY A 247 -14.00 -12.43 3.36
CA GLY A 247 -14.26 -11.61 2.18
C GLY A 247 -12.98 -11.22 1.46
N LEU A 248 -11.96 -10.77 2.19
CA LEU A 248 -10.64 -10.42 1.62
C LEU A 248 -10.01 -11.62 0.93
N ARG A 249 -9.96 -12.79 1.58
CA ARG A 249 -9.41 -14.01 0.99
C ARG A 249 -10.10 -14.37 -0.32
N THR A 250 -11.43 -14.34 -0.35
CA THR A 250 -12.20 -14.62 -1.56
C THR A 250 -11.88 -13.62 -2.68
N ALA A 251 -11.69 -12.34 -2.33
CA ALA A 251 -11.31 -11.31 -3.30
C ALA A 251 -9.89 -11.53 -3.86
N ILE A 252 -8.95 -11.92 -3.01
CA ILE A 252 -7.59 -12.30 -3.41
C ILE A 252 -7.60 -13.56 -4.30
N ASP A 253 -8.47 -14.53 -4.00
CA ASP A 253 -8.65 -15.72 -4.86
C ASP A 253 -9.19 -15.35 -6.24
N ASN A 254 -10.11 -14.37 -6.32
CA ASN A 254 -10.60 -13.84 -7.59
C ASN A 254 -9.46 -13.19 -8.41
N ILE A 255 -8.56 -12.45 -7.76
CA ILE A 255 -7.38 -11.86 -8.42
C ILE A 255 -6.45 -12.94 -8.94
N ALA A 256 -6.15 -13.94 -8.11
CA ALA A 256 -5.29 -15.07 -8.50
C ALA A 256 -5.85 -15.87 -9.69
N ALA A 257 -7.17 -15.97 -9.78
CA ALA A 257 -7.86 -16.66 -10.88
C ALA A 257 -7.97 -15.84 -12.18
N ASP A 258 -7.59 -14.55 -12.18
CA ASP A 258 -7.74 -13.65 -13.31
C ASP A 258 -6.39 -13.21 -13.91
N PRO A 259 -5.79 -14.02 -14.81
CA PRO A 259 -4.50 -13.68 -15.42
C PRO A 259 -4.57 -12.45 -16.32
N ALA A 260 -5.76 -11.98 -16.67
CA ALA A 260 -5.97 -10.82 -17.53
C ALA A 260 -6.15 -9.51 -16.76
N ILE A 261 -6.11 -9.53 -15.42
CA ILE A 261 -6.44 -8.35 -14.61
C ILE A 261 -5.61 -7.12 -15.02
N LEU A 262 -4.29 -7.20 -15.05
CA LEU A 262 -3.41 -6.09 -15.40
C LEU A 262 -3.64 -5.62 -16.84
N SER A 263 -3.75 -6.55 -17.81
CA SER A 263 -3.98 -6.20 -19.20
C SER A 263 -5.34 -5.56 -19.44
N ARG A 264 -6.37 -5.97 -18.69
CA ARG A 264 -7.71 -5.37 -18.73
C ARG A 264 -7.69 -3.94 -18.18
N HIS A 265 -7.03 -3.71 -17.04
CA HIS A 265 -6.86 -2.37 -16.48
C HIS A 265 -6.13 -1.45 -17.47
N ALA A 266 -5.02 -1.89 -18.05
CA ALA A 266 -4.28 -1.13 -19.06
C ALA A 266 -5.12 -0.76 -20.28
N LYS A 267 -5.94 -1.69 -20.78
CA LYS A 267 -6.86 -1.43 -21.91
C LYS A 267 -7.91 -0.39 -21.57
N ILE A 268 -8.53 -0.50 -20.39
CA ILE A 268 -9.58 0.43 -19.95
C ILE A 268 -8.98 1.83 -19.77
N ALA A 269 -7.85 1.96 -19.09
CA ALA A 269 -7.15 3.22 -18.89
C ALA A 269 -6.79 3.89 -20.22
N SER A 270 -6.21 3.14 -21.16
CA SER A 270 -5.88 3.64 -22.49
C SER A 270 -7.13 4.13 -23.27
N ALA A 271 -8.24 3.39 -23.19
CA ALA A 271 -9.48 3.78 -23.85
C ALA A 271 -10.07 5.06 -23.24
N SER A 272 -10.07 5.17 -21.91
CA SER A 272 -10.57 6.34 -21.19
C SER A 272 -9.75 7.59 -21.48
N SER A 273 -8.42 7.49 -21.45
CA SER A 273 -7.52 8.60 -21.79
C SER A 273 -7.77 9.13 -23.20
N LYS A 274 -7.91 8.23 -24.21
CA LYS A 274 -8.24 8.61 -25.58
C LYS A 274 -9.59 9.33 -25.69
N SER A 275 -10.58 8.95 -24.90
CA SER A 275 -11.89 9.59 -24.89
C SER A 275 -11.85 10.99 -24.27
N HIS A 276 -11.02 11.19 -23.24
CA HIS A 276 -10.80 12.49 -22.60
C HIS A 276 -10.10 13.50 -23.55
N HIS A 277 -9.05 13.06 -24.25
CA HIS A 277 -8.35 13.91 -25.23
C HIS A 277 -9.27 14.40 -26.37
N ARG A 278 -10.28 13.60 -26.76
CA ARG A 278 -11.27 14.04 -27.76
C ARG A 278 -12.22 15.12 -27.26
N ARG A 279 -12.31 15.34 -25.95
CA ARG A 279 -13.24 16.31 -25.33
C ARG A 279 -12.56 17.55 -24.77
N ARG A 280 -11.22 17.60 -24.71
CA ARG A 280 -10.44 18.76 -24.26
C ARG A 280 -9.48 19.24 -25.35
N PRO A 281 -9.39 20.56 -25.60
CA PRO A 281 -8.53 21.11 -26.64
C PRO A 281 -7.03 21.12 -26.30
N GLU A 282 -6.61 20.85 -25.07
CA GLU A 282 -5.19 20.81 -24.70
C GLU A 282 -4.73 19.39 -24.37
N PRO A 283 -3.60 18.93 -24.95
CA PRO A 283 -3.04 17.63 -24.60
C PRO A 283 -2.49 17.66 -23.16
N LEU A 284 -2.94 16.73 -22.34
CA LEU A 284 -2.18 16.35 -21.14
C LEU A 284 -0.83 15.80 -21.62
N PRO A 285 0.30 16.14 -20.97
CA PRO A 285 1.60 15.62 -21.36
C PRO A 285 1.58 14.09 -21.40
N ALA A 286 2.44 13.50 -22.25
CA ALA A 286 2.56 12.06 -22.49
C ALA A 286 3.19 11.35 -21.28
N GLN A 287 2.51 11.37 -20.16
CA GLN A 287 2.92 10.76 -18.90
C GLN A 287 2.19 9.45 -18.68
N ARG A 288 2.81 8.55 -17.91
CA ARG A 288 2.13 7.35 -17.43
C ARG A 288 0.95 7.78 -16.56
N ILE A 289 -0.24 7.73 -17.13
CA ILE A 289 -1.48 7.98 -16.41
C ILE A 289 -1.78 6.72 -15.62
N PHE A 290 -2.05 6.89 -14.34
CA PHE A 290 -2.44 5.82 -13.44
C PHE A 290 -3.66 5.07 -13.98
N GLN A 291 -3.53 3.76 -14.19
CA GLN A 291 -4.53 2.93 -14.87
C GLN A 291 -5.86 2.86 -14.11
N TYR A 292 -5.83 3.17 -12.82
CA TYR A 292 -6.95 3.05 -11.89
C TYR A 292 -7.92 4.21 -11.90
N SER A 293 -7.47 5.43 -12.20
CA SER A 293 -8.33 6.61 -12.21
C SER A 293 -9.47 6.52 -13.24
N TYR A 294 -9.45 5.48 -14.08
CA TYR A 294 -10.38 5.30 -15.20
C TYR A 294 -11.10 3.94 -15.23
N CYS A 295 -10.98 3.13 -14.20
CA CYS A 295 -11.72 1.86 -14.09
C CYS A 295 -13.17 2.09 -13.66
N PHE A 296 -13.97 2.73 -14.53
CA PHE A 296 -15.40 2.94 -14.37
C PHE A 296 -16.21 2.22 -15.45
#